data_e53b386b68bb98c9216fde1010d36e85
#
_entry.id   e53b386b68bb98c9216fde1010d36e85
#
_cell.length_a   1.000
_cell.length_b   1.000
_cell.length_c   1.000
_cell.angle_alpha   90.00
_cell.angle_beta   90.00
_cell.angle_gamma   90.00
#
_symmetry.space_group_name_H-M   'P 1'
#
loop_
_entity.id
_entity.type
_entity.pdbx_description
1 polymer ?
#
loop_
_entity_poly.entity_id
_entity_poly.type
_entity_poly.pdbx_seq_one_letter_code
_entity_poly.pdbx_strand_id
1 'polypeptide(L)'
;MIVVTRRAALPLIGGLAAGAAGSSARAQSVAQFYKSRQLTMVVGTSPGGINDISARFVARYLGKYIPGNPTIVVENQPGAGGITSANRLANTFAQDGSVIAKLERAVPLLAIQGDPNVHFDPLKLSWLGSLSSYANDAYLMLVMASNPIKSVAEIKQTGKEGGKSITLGGDNAASSNVIYATIARDVLKLNIKVVSGYTGAAPLFLAMQRGEIDGQVVGLSSVRTGQRALWNEHAFRALAQFGRKTRHPEFADVPTAYELVSNPAAQALLNFADLQFFISLPFAGPPGMPADRAAALRTAFMAMCKDSAVVAAAEKLGIDMSPIDGATVHDAIAKAAATPREVIARYNALVGTGRH
;
A
#
# COMPACT_ATOMS: atom_id res chain seq x y z
N MET A 1 82.50 13.93 -61.14
CA MET A 1 83.63 13.86 -60.17
C MET A 1 83.11 14.24 -58.82
N ILE A 2 83.37 13.36 -57.86
CA ILE A 2 83.36 13.65 -56.43
C ILE A 2 82.03 13.32 -55.69
N VAL A 3 82.20 12.26 -55.12
CA VAL A 3 82.42 11.72 -53.77
C VAL A 3 81.17 11.62 -52.84
N VAL A 4 80.90 10.35 -52.64
CA VAL A 4 79.90 9.81 -51.66
C VAL A 4 80.47 9.92 -50.26
N THR A 5 79.61 10.34 -49.30
CA THR A 5 79.84 9.99 -47.89
C THR A 5 78.53 9.51 -47.27
N ARG A 6 78.55 8.23 -46.92
CA ARG A 6 77.53 7.54 -46.08
C ARG A 6 77.57 8.10 -44.64
N ARG A 7 76.47 8.46 -44.11
CA ARG A 7 76.27 8.48 -42.63
C ARG A 7 75.04 7.68 -42.29
N ALA A 8 75.29 6.65 -41.52
CA ALA A 8 74.28 5.75 -40.96
C ALA A 8 73.40 6.49 -39.98
N ALA A 9 72.06 6.33 -40.13
CA ALA A 9 71.08 6.72 -39.15
C ALA A 9 70.56 5.50 -38.42
N LEU A 10 70.79 5.41 -37.11
CA LEU A 10 70.16 4.45 -36.21
C LEU A 10 68.67 4.77 -36.06
N PRO A 11 67.78 3.76 -36.08
CA PRO A 11 66.39 4.01 -35.68
C PRO A 11 66.28 3.96 -34.15
N LEU A 12 65.85 5.07 -33.56
CA LEU A 12 65.41 5.14 -32.18
C LEU A 12 63.99 4.57 -32.12
N ILE A 13 63.86 3.33 -31.68
CA ILE A 13 62.55 2.75 -31.34
C ILE A 13 62.23 3.21 -29.93
N GLY A 14 61.49 4.32 -29.82
CA GLY A 14 60.88 4.79 -28.61
C GLY A 14 59.50 4.15 -28.44
N GLY A 15 59.45 3.05 -27.67
CA GLY A 15 58.19 2.41 -27.30
C GLY A 15 57.37 3.31 -26.35
N LEU A 16 56.31 3.94 -26.82
CA LEU A 16 55.24 4.45 -25.99
C LEU A 16 54.29 3.27 -25.61
N ALA A 17 54.62 2.59 -24.54
CA ALA A 17 53.65 1.79 -23.82
C ALA A 17 52.76 2.74 -22.98
N ALA A 18 51.75 3.35 -23.62
CA ALA A 18 50.67 3.99 -22.93
C ALA A 18 49.85 2.92 -22.25
N GLY A 19 50.16 2.64 -20.98
CA GLY A 19 49.36 1.82 -20.10
C GLY A 19 47.98 2.46 -19.97
N ALA A 20 46.99 1.91 -20.68
CA ALA A 20 45.60 2.15 -20.41
C ALA A 20 45.28 1.52 -19.03
N ALA A 21 45.62 2.23 -17.96
CA ALA A 21 45.05 1.99 -16.64
C ALA A 21 43.57 2.34 -16.70
N GLY A 22 42.80 1.45 -17.29
CA GLY A 22 41.34 1.43 -17.11
C GLY A 22 41.10 1.28 -15.62
N SER A 23 40.87 2.41 -14.93
CA SER A 23 40.30 2.42 -13.61
C SER A 23 38.92 1.77 -13.74
N SER A 24 38.87 0.43 -13.58
CA SER A 24 37.63 -0.26 -13.27
C SER A 24 37.16 0.38 -11.95
N ALA A 25 36.21 1.31 -12.07
CA ALA A 25 35.49 1.83 -10.92
C ALA A 25 34.90 0.60 -10.22
N ARG A 26 35.60 0.14 -9.18
CA ARG A 26 35.20 -1.01 -8.40
C ARG A 26 33.88 -0.64 -7.78
N ALA A 27 32.77 -1.23 -8.29
CA ALA A 27 31.45 -1.01 -7.74
C ALA A 27 31.52 -1.18 -6.22
N GLN A 28 31.20 -0.12 -5.50
CA GLN A 28 31.23 -0.12 -4.04
C GLN A 28 30.29 -1.22 -3.55
N SER A 29 30.78 -2.16 -2.71
CA SER A 29 29.91 -3.20 -2.18
C SER A 29 28.73 -2.60 -1.40
N VAL A 30 27.59 -3.28 -1.40
CA VAL A 30 26.38 -2.84 -0.67
C VAL A 30 26.70 -2.53 0.79
N ALA A 31 27.47 -3.41 1.46
CA ALA A 31 27.90 -3.20 2.84
C ALA A 31 28.75 -1.95 3.01
N GLN A 32 29.66 -1.67 2.07
CA GLN A 32 30.48 -0.48 2.12
C GLN A 32 29.67 0.79 1.82
N PHE A 33 28.66 0.69 0.95
CA PHE A 33 27.76 1.82 0.67
C PHE A 33 26.96 2.23 1.92
N TYR A 34 26.40 1.28 2.65
CA TYR A 34 25.57 1.55 3.83
C TYR A 34 26.39 1.76 5.11
N LYS A 35 27.63 1.31 5.14
CA LYS A 35 28.50 1.53 6.31
C LYS A 35 28.72 3.02 6.53
N SER A 36 28.40 3.50 7.71
CA SER A 36 28.53 4.94 8.07
C SER A 36 27.61 5.90 7.31
N ARG A 37 26.61 5.38 6.60
CA ARG A 37 25.55 6.21 5.97
C ARG A 37 24.25 6.13 6.74
N GLN A 38 23.54 7.23 6.71
CA GLN A 38 22.17 7.32 7.13
C GLN A 38 21.28 6.97 5.92
N LEU A 39 20.29 6.10 6.14
CA LEU A 39 19.21 5.84 5.20
C LEU A 39 18.01 6.71 5.59
N THR A 40 17.49 7.49 4.67
CA THR A 40 16.27 8.28 4.91
C THR A 40 15.04 7.46 4.53
N MET A 41 14.07 7.40 5.45
CA MET A 41 12.75 6.83 5.19
C MET A 41 11.69 7.95 5.17
N VAL A 42 11.17 8.24 3.99
CA VAL A 42 10.15 9.27 3.80
C VAL A 42 8.76 8.70 4.06
N VAL A 43 7.91 9.48 4.74
CA VAL A 43 6.50 9.14 5.02
C VAL A 43 5.59 10.26 4.52
N GLY A 44 4.61 9.92 3.67
CA GLY A 44 3.71 10.90 3.03
C GLY A 44 2.60 11.44 3.92
N THR A 45 2.63 11.17 5.24
CA THR A 45 1.63 11.62 6.21
C THR A 45 2.23 12.37 7.37
N SER A 46 1.36 13.06 8.12
CA SER A 46 1.73 13.66 9.41
C SER A 46 2.10 12.59 10.44
N PRO A 47 2.91 12.93 11.46
CA PRO A 47 3.24 12.03 12.54
C PRO A 47 2.03 11.50 13.31
N GLY A 48 2.14 10.28 13.87
CA GLY A 48 1.20 9.68 14.82
C GLY A 48 0.14 8.75 14.22
N GLY A 49 -0.05 8.73 12.89
CA GLY A 49 -0.92 7.76 12.22
C GLY A 49 -0.24 6.43 11.94
N ILE A 50 -1.01 5.41 11.50
CA ILE A 50 -0.49 4.06 11.24
C ILE A 50 0.67 4.04 10.24
N ASN A 51 0.70 4.94 9.26
CA ASN A 51 1.78 5.04 8.29
C ASN A 51 3.09 5.53 8.94
N ASP A 52 3.03 6.53 9.82
CA ASP A 52 4.17 7.01 10.58
C ASP A 52 4.64 5.97 11.61
N ILE A 53 3.70 5.37 12.34
CA ILE A 53 3.99 4.32 13.32
C ILE A 53 4.68 3.13 12.64
N SER A 54 4.17 2.66 11.50
CA SER A 54 4.75 1.54 10.75
C SER A 54 6.12 1.89 10.16
N ALA A 55 6.32 3.13 9.68
CA ALA A 55 7.62 3.59 9.19
C ALA A 55 8.67 3.63 10.31
N ARG A 56 8.33 4.20 11.47
CA ARG A 56 9.23 4.23 12.64
C ARG A 56 9.51 2.84 13.17
N PHE A 57 8.52 1.96 13.13
CA PHE A 57 8.69 0.55 13.46
C PHE A 57 9.73 -0.10 12.53
N VAL A 58 9.57 0.01 11.22
CA VAL A 58 10.52 -0.52 10.24
C VAL A 58 11.89 0.13 10.41
N ALA A 59 11.98 1.44 10.57
CA ALA A 59 13.25 2.15 10.77
C ALA A 59 14.03 1.65 11.98
N ARG A 60 13.34 1.30 13.05
CA ARG A 60 13.94 0.77 14.28
C ARG A 60 14.64 -0.58 14.10
N TYR A 61 14.07 -1.45 13.23
CA TYR A 61 14.53 -2.83 13.11
C TYR A 61 15.31 -3.11 11.82
N LEU A 62 14.89 -2.53 10.68
CA LEU A 62 15.38 -2.88 9.35
C LEU A 62 16.89 -2.72 9.19
N GLY A 63 17.48 -1.68 9.79
CA GLY A 63 18.92 -1.40 9.67
C GLY A 63 19.82 -2.58 10.07
N LYS A 64 19.39 -3.40 11.04
CA LYS A 64 20.15 -4.60 11.50
C LYS A 64 20.28 -5.69 10.43
N TYR A 65 19.37 -5.71 9.46
CA TYR A 65 19.31 -6.73 8.41
C TYR A 65 19.95 -6.24 7.12
N ILE A 66 20.22 -4.94 6.98
CA ILE A 66 20.90 -4.37 5.81
C ILE A 66 22.42 -4.56 5.96
N PRO A 67 23.14 -5.10 4.95
CA PRO A 67 24.59 -5.15 4.97
C PRO A 67 25.19 -3.75 5.20
N GLY A 68 26.03 -3.60 6.21
CA GLY A 68 26.58 -2.28 6.63
C GLY A 68 25.85 -1.61 7.79
N ASN A 69 24.69 -2.13 8.21
CA ASN A 69 23.90 -1.72 9.37
C ASN A 69 23.65 -0.20 9.45
N PRO A 70 23.04 0.43 8.43
CA PRO A 70 22.79 1.87 8.43
C PRO A 70 21.78 2.26 9.51
N THR A 71 21.96 3.44 10.06
CA THR A 71 20.90 4.09 10.82
C THR A 71 19.81 4.58 9.88
N ILE A 72 18.54 4.35 10.22
CA ILE A 72 17.41 4.80 9.42
C ILE A 72 16.70 5.95 10.12
N VAL A 73 16.56 7.08 9.44
CA VAL A 73 15.88 8.28 9.95
C VAL A 73 14.57 8.48 9.20
N VAL A 74 13.48 8.69 9.95
CA VAL A 74 12.15 8.91 9.40
C VAL A 74 11.86 10.38 9.24
N GLU A 75 11.45 10.78 8.03
CA GLU A 75 11.06 12.14 7.68
C GLU A 75 9.61 12.17 7.20
N ASN A 76 8.75 12.89 7.91
CA ASN A 76 7.37 13.10 7.52
C ASN A 76 7.29 14.25 6.48
N GLN A 77 6.75 13.95 5.31
CA GLN A 77 6.54 14.90 4.22
C GLN A 77 5.08 14.80 3.73
N PRO A 78 4.12 15.29 4.52
CA PRO A 78 2.70 15.19 4.19
C PRO A 78 2.36 16.05 2.97
N GLY A 79 1.36 15.63 2.21
CA GLY A 79 0.84 16.39 1.07
C GLY A 79 0.00 15.53 0.13
N ALA A 80 -1.17 16.02 -0.25
CA ALA A 80 -2.09 15.40 -1.20
C ALA A 80 -2.30 13.89 -0.96
N GLY A 81 -2.57 13.48 0.30
CA GLY A 81 -2.78 12.06 0.62
C GLY A 81 -1.56 11.16 0.33
N GLY A 82 -0.32 11.69 0.41
CA GLY A 82 0.92 10.97 0.14
C GLY A 82 1.40 11.05 -1.31
N ILE A 83 0.64 11.65 -2.23
CA ILE A 83 1.03 11.82 -3.65
C ILE A 83 2.31 12.65 -3.75
N THR A 84 2.43 13.74 -2.96
CA THR A 84 3.61 14.62 -3.00
C THR A 84 4.89 13.85 -2.69
N SER A 85 4.93 13.05 -1.63
CA SER A 85 6.11 12.25 -1.26
C SER A 85 6.42 11.15 -2.28
N ALA A 86 5.40 10.52 -2.87
CA ALA A 86 5.57 9.51 -3.91
C ALA A 86 6.13 10.11 -5.22
N ASN A 87 5.63 11.27 -5.65
CA ASN A 87 6.20 12.01 -6.80
C ASN A 87 7.67 12.38 -6.55
N ARG A 88 8.01 12.82 -5.33
CA ARG A 88 9.40 13.15 -4.98
C ARG A 88 10.29 11.90 -4.95
N LEU A 89 9.78 10.78 -4.45
CA LEU A 89 10.51 9.50 -4.47
C LEU A 89 10.88 9.12 -5.90
N ALA A 90 9.93 9.25 -6.81
CA ALA A 90 10.13 8.84 -8.18
C ALA A 90 11.01 9.79 -9.00
N ASN A 91 10.97 11.11 -8.73
CA ASN A 91 11.51 12.10 -9.64
C ASN A 91 12.60 13.01 -9.04
N THR A 92 12.71 13.11 -7.72
CA THR A 92 13.54 14.15 -7.08
C THR A 92 14.59 13.57 -6.13
N PHE A 93 14.26 12.54 -5.36
CA PHE A 93 15.20 11.97 -4.40
C PHE A 93 16.34 11.20 -5.09
N ALA A 94 17.43 11.02 -4.34
CA ALA A 94 18.57 10.24 -4.82
C ALA A 94 18.15 8.83 -5.22
N GLN A 95 18.58 8.41 -6.41
CA GLN A 95 18.24 7.10 -6.99
C GLN A 95 19.23 6.00 -6.56
N ASP A 96 20.07 6.29 -5.58
CA ASP A 96 21.22 5.45 -5.20
C ASP A 96 20.94 4.46 -4.08
N GLY A 97 19.72 4.42 -3.53
CA GLY A 97 19.33 3.55 -2.42
C GLY A 97 19.56 4.17 -1.05
N SER A 98 19.95 5.45 -0.94
CA SER A 98 20.03 6.18 0.32
C SER A 98 18.67 6.69 0.82
N VAL A 99 17.64 6.63 -0.02
CA VAL A 99 16.26 7.03 0.29
C VAL A 99 15.30 5.88 -0.02
N ILE A 100 14.41 5.60 0.91
CA ILE A 100 13.25 4.71 0.72
C ILE A 100 12.00 5.43 1.24
N ALA A 101 10.82 4.95 0.92
CA ALA A 101 9.58 5.54 1.40
C ALA A 101 8.62 4.48 1.94
N LYS A 102 7.88 4.84 2.98
CA LYS A 102 6.61 4.23 3.35
C LYS A 102 5.51 4.97 2.56
N LEU A 103 4.97 4.32 1.56
CA LEU A 103 3.95 4.91 0.70
C LEU A 103 2.54 4.69 1.26
N GLU A 104 1.62 5.60 0.92
CA GLU A 104 0.20 5.39 1.17
C GLU A 104 -0.33 4.29 0.23
N ARG A 105 -1.13 3.38 0.78
CA ARG A 105 -1.65 2.20 0.06
C ARG A 105 -2.49 2.55 -1.18
N ALA A 106 -3.16 3.71 -1.17
CA ALA A 106 -3.99 4.16 -2.28
C ALA A 106 -3.17 4.75 -3.45
N VAL A 107 -1.94 5.19 -3.21
CA VAL A 107 -1.15 5.93 -4.21
C VAL A 107 -0.87 5.13 -5.49
N PRO A 108 -0.53 3.83 -5.46
CA PRO A 108 -0.40 3.04 -6.68
C PRO A 108 -1.71 2.93 -7.46
N LEU A 109 -2.83 2.84 -6.77
CA LEU A 109 -4.16 2.77 -7.39
C LEU A 109 -4.52 4.09 -8.07
N LEU A 110 -4.26 5.24 -7.42
CA LEU A 110 -4.45 6.58 -7.99
C LEU A 110 -3.63 6.77 -9.28
N ALA A 111 -2.40 6.26 -9.32
CA ALA A 111 -1.58 6.27 -10.52
C ALA A 111 -2.25 5.50 -11.68
N ILE A 112 -2.79 4.31 -11.40
CA ILE A 112 -3.48 3.47 -12.40
C ILE A 112 -4.80 4.10 -12.84
N GLN A 113 -5.50 4.79 -11.95
CA GLN A 113 -6.73 5.55 -12.24
C GLN A 113 -6.49 6.75 -13.15
N GLY A 114 -5.24 7.20 -13.30
CA GLY A 114 -4.89 8.38 -14.08
C GLY A 114 -5.14 9.69 -13.33
N ASP A 115 -4.96 9.70 -11.99
CA ASP A 115 -5.07 10.93 -11.20
C ASP A 115 -4.06 11.96 -11.72
N PRO A 116 -4.50 13.18 -12.11
CA PRO A 116 -3.65 14.18 -12.74
C PRO A 116 -2.52 14.70 -11.84
N ASN A 117 -2.62 14.48 -10.52
CA ASN A 117 -1.58 14.90 -9.58
C ASN A 117 -0.49 13.83 -9.40
N VAL A 118 -0.65 12.63 -9.95
CA VAL A 118 0.34 11.55 -9.87
C VAL A 118 1.27 11.63 -11.09
N HIS A 119 2.55 11.86 -10.85
CA HIS A 119 3.58 12.06 -11.87
C HIS A 119 4.64 10.96 -11.85
N PHE A 120 4.23 9.71 -11.65
CA PHE A 120 5.13 8.56 -11.71
C PHE A 120 4.39 7.29 -12.16
N ASP A 121 5.16 6.32 -12.62
CA ASP A 121 4.69 4.98 -12.96
C ASP A 121 4.96 4.05 -11.75
N PRO A 122 3.92 3.48 -11.10
CA PRO A 122 4.10 2.63 -9.95
C PRO A 122 4.84 1.32 -10.28
N LEU A 123 4.87 0.90 -11.54
CA LEU A 123 5.61 -0.28 -12.00
C LEU A 123 7.11 -0.05 -12.04
N LYS A 124 7.58 1.21 -12.06
CA LYS A 124 9.01 1.55 -12.08
C LYS A 124 9.61 1.69 -10.69
N LEU A 125 8.80 1.78 -9.63
CA LEU A 125 9.32 1.87 -8.27
C LEU A 125 10.01 0.57 -7.85
N SER A 126 11.05 0.69 -7.05
CA SER A 126 11.76 -0.45 -6.45
C SER A 126 11.01 -0.94 -5.21
N TRP A 127 9.93 -1.69 -5.38
CA TRP A 127 9.16 -2.23 -4.28
C TRP A 127 10.01 -3.13 -3.38
N LEU A 128 10.01 -2.86 -2.07
CA LEU A 128 10.70 -3.65 -1.05
C LEU A 128 9.78 -4.75 -0.50
N GLY A 129 8.52 -4.42 -0.32
CA GLY A 129 7.46 -5.28 0.21
C GLY A 129 6.36 -4.48 0.86
N SER A 130 5.42 -5.18 1.47
CA SER A 130 4.41 -4.61 2.36
C SER A 130 4.43 -5.35 3.70
N LEU A 131 4.31 -4.64 4.84
CA LEU A 131 4.20 -5.29 6.15
C LEU A 131 2.90 -6.07 6.28
N SER A 132 1.85 -5.63 5.59
CA SER A 132 0.52 -6.20 5.69
C SER A 132 -0.06 -6.45 4.30
N SER A 133 -0.59 -7.65 4.11
CA SER A 133 -1.46 -8.05 3.01
C SER A 133 -2.93 -8.13 3.45
N TYR A 134 -3.23 -7.59 4.63
CA TYR A 134 -4.56 -7.63 5.21
C TYR A 134 -5.07 -9.05 5.54
N ALA A 135 -4.14 -10.03 5.67
CA ALA A 135 -4.52 -11.42 5.91
C ALA A 135 -5.13 -11.63 7.30
N ASN A 136 -4.68 -10.85 8.30
CA ASN A 136 -5.16 -10.91 9.67
C ASN A 136 -6.16 -9.80 10.01
N ASP A 137 -6.64 -9.04 9.02
CA ASP A 137 -7.64 -7.99 9.18
C ASP A 137 -8.79 -8.20 8.18
N ALA A 138 -9.88 -7.50 8.38
CA ALA A 138 -11.04 -7.50 7.49
C ALA A 138 -11.68 -6.12 7.45
N TYR A 139 -12.24 -5.74 6.31
CA TYR A 139 -13.05 -4.54 6.19
C TYR A 139 -14.51 -4.98 6.23
N LEU A 140 -15.22 -4.65 7.31
CA LEU A 140 -16.50 -5.25 7.65
C LEU A 140 -17.65 -4.26 7.42
N MET A 141 -18.72 -4.71 6.81
CA MET A 141 -20.02 -4.05 6.93
C MET A 141 -20.59 -4.40 8.29
N LEU A 142 -20.59 -3.43 9.21
CA LEU A 142 -21.05 -3.58 10.58
C LEU A 142 -22.35 -2.84 10.81
N VAL A 143 -23.24 -3.48 11.57
CA VAL A 143 -24.42 -2.88 12.19
C VAL A 143 -24.37 -3.12 13.70
N MET A 144 -25.20 -2.41 14.48
CA MET A 144 -25.38 -2.77 15.88
C MET A 144 -26.04 -4.15 16.00
N ALA A 145 -25.67 -4.94 16.99
CA ALA A 145 -26.26 -6.27 17.22
C ALA A 145 -27.77 -6.24 17.45
N SER A 146 -28.27 -5.11 17.97
CA SER A 146 -29.71 -4.81 18.14
C SER A 146 -30.45 -4.52 16.83
N ASN A 147 -29.73 -4.24 15.72
CA ASN A 147 -30.36 -3.99 14.43
C ASN A 147 -31.16 -5.22 13.98
N PRO A 148 -32.39 -5.05 13.47
CA PRO A 148 -33.23 -6.17 13.03
C PRO A 148 -32.63 -6.94 11.86
N ILE A 149 -31.85 -6.29 10.98
CA ILE A 149 -31.18 -6.93 9.84
C ILE A 149 -30.01 -7.80 10.33
N LYS A 150 -30.05 -9.09 9.99
CA LYS A 150 -29.10 -10.10 10.46
C LYS A 150 -28.18 -10.63 9.37
N SER A 151 -28.49 -10.39 8.09
CA SER A 151 -27.74 -10.94 6.96
C SER A 151 -27.85 -10.09 5.70
N VAL A 152 -26.90 -10.30 4.78
CA VAL A 152 -26.97 -9.73 3.42
C VAL A 152 -28.20 -10.22 2.65
N ALA A 153 -28.66 -11.47 2.92
CA ALA A 153 -29.85 -12.00 2.29
C ALA A 153 -31.11 -11.19 2.66
N GLU A 154 -31.23 -10.79 3.91
CA GLU A 154 -32.34 -9.93 4.37
C GLU A 154 -32.27 -8.54 3.72
N ILE A 155 -31.07 -7.94 3.56
CA ILE A 155 -30.91 -6.66 2.84
C ILE A 155 -31.39 -6.79 1.39
N LYS A 156 -31.05 -7.90 0.72
CA LYS A 156 -31.53 -8.18 -0.65
C LYS A 156 -33.06 -8.36 -0.71
N GLN A 157 -33.63 -9.02 0.29
CA GLN A 157 -35.05 -9.26 0.38
C GLN A 157 -35.83 -7.94 0.57
N THR A 158 -35.41 -7.08 1.50
CA THR A 158 -36.04 -5.76 1.69
C THR A 158 -36.04 -4.94 0.40
N GLY A 159 -34.99 -5.02 -0.42
CA GLY A 159 -34.94 -4.33 -1.72
C GLY A 159 -35.97 -4.86 -2.71
N LYS A 160 -36.21 -6.16 -2.75
CA LYS A 160 -37.24 -6.77 -3.63
C LYS A 160 -38.67 -6.43 -3.21
N GLU A 161 -38.91 -6.30 -1.94
CA GLU A 161 -40.22 -6.02 -1.36
C GLU A 161 -40.55 -4.53 -1.27
N GLY A 162 -39.65 -3.65 -1.78
CA GLY A 162 -39.81 -2.20 -1.66
C GLY A 162 -39.68 -1.71 -0.21
N GLY A 163 -39.05 -2.52 0.65
CA GLY A 163 -38.85 -2.20 2.05
C GLY A 163 -37.79 -1.11 2.28
N LYS A 164 -37.69 -0.63 3.52
CA LYS A 164 -36.74 0.40 3.93
C LYS A 164 -35.30 -0.05 3.69
N SER A 165 -34.49 0.79 3.06
CA SER A 165 -33.06 0.60 2.92
C SER A 165 -32.35 0.73 4.26
N ILE A 166 -31.24 -0.03 4.46
CA ILE A 166 -30.32 0.23 5.55
C ILE A 166 -29.46 1.46 5.23
N THR A 167 -29.20 2.28 6.22
CA THR A 167 -28.39 3.50 6.07
C THR A 167 -26.96 3.21 6.57
N LEU A 168 -25.98 3.27 5.67
CA LEU A 168 -24.56 3.18 6.03
C LEU A 168 -23.95 4.58 6.03
N GLY A 169 -23.27 4.92 7.13
CA GLY A 169 -22.55 6.17 7.28
C GLY A 169 -21.09 6.06 6.81
N GLY A 170 -20.52 7.20 6.41
CA GLY A 170 -19.11 7.31 6.04
C GLY A 170 -18.57 8.74 6.11
N ASP A 171 -17.27 8.87 5.91
CA ASP A 171 -16.58 10.17 6.07
C ASP A 171 -16.82 11.06 4.84
N ASN A 172 -16.03 10.89 3.81
CA ASN A 172 -16.11 11.62 2.53
C ASN A 172 -16.12 10.63 1.35
N ALA A 173 -16.45 11.11 0.17
CA ALA A 173 -16.59 10.27 -1.02
C ALA A 173 -15.33 9.45 -1.38
N ALA A 174 -14.14 9.95 -1.04
CA ALA A 174 -12.87 9.26 -1.31
C ALA A 174 -12.44 8.31 -0.18
N SER A 175 -13.15 8.28 0.94
CA SER A 175 -12.83 7.38 2.05
C SER A 175 -13.24 5.94 1.76
N SER A 176 -12.44 4.99 2.25
CA SER A 176 -12.72 3.55 2.03
C SER A 176 -14.10 3.13 2.54
N ASN A 177 -14.60 3.71 3.65
CA ASN A 177 -15.92 3.38 4.17
C ASN A 177 -17.05 3.76 3.22
N VAL A 178 -17.00 4.94 2.58
CA VAL A 178 -17.97 5.37 1.57
C VAL A 178 -17.83 4.57 0.28
N ILE A 179 -16.60 4.34 -0.18
CA ILE A 179 -16.32 3.55 -1.38
C ILE A 179 -16.92 2.15 -1.26
N TYR A 180 -16.68 1.44 -0.16
CA TYR A 180 -17.17 0.07 0.02
C TYR A 180 -18.67 0.02 0.33
N ALA A 181 -19.25 1.03 1.00
CA ALA A 181 -20.70 1.16 1.12
C ALA A 181 -21.35 1.39 -0.26
N THR A 182 -20.72 2.18 -1.13
CA THR A 182 -21.15 2.40 -2.52
C THR A 182 -21.01 1.13 -3.36
N ILE A 183 -19.90 0.40 -3.23
CA ILE A 183 -19.72 -0.91 -3.87
C ILE A 183 -20.81 -1.88 -3.41
N ALA A 184 -21.13 -1.93 -2.12
CA ALA A 184 -22.20 -2.76 -1.60
C ALA A 184 -23.56 -2.42 -2.22
N ARG A 185 -23.88 -1.14 -2.37
CA ARG A 185 -25.11 -0.67 -3.03
C ARG A 185 -25.11 -0.99 -4.53
N ASP A 186 -24.07 -0.56 -5.26
CA ASP A 186 -24.11 -0.47 -6.72
C ASP A 186 -23.58 -1.73 -7.43
N VAL A 187 -22.65 -2.45 -6.78
CA VAL A 187 -22.05 -3.67 -7.33
C VAL A 187 -22.68 -4.93 -6.75
N LEU A 188 -22.87 -5.00 -5.42
CA LEU A 188 -23.53 -6.14 -4.77
C LEU A 188 -25.06 -6.05 -4.85
N LYS A 189 -25.61 -4.91 -5.33
CA LYS A 189 -27.04 -4.66 -5.48
C LYS A 189 -27.82 -4.80 -4.17
N LEU A 190 -27.23 -4.31 -3.07
CA LEU A 190 -27.87 -4.28 -1.78
C LEU A 190 -28.73 -3.03 -1.61
N ASN A 191 -29.85 -3.16 -0.90
CA ASN A 191 -30.76 -2.04 -0.59
C ASN A 191 -30.15 -1.13 0.49
N ILE A 192 -29.20 -0.31 0.09
CA ILE A 192 -28.40 0.55 0.97
C ILE A 192 -28.56 2.03 0.57
N LYS A 193 -28.76 2.89 1.58
CA LYS A 193 -28.56 4.33 1.50
C LYS A 193 -27.20 4.68 2.07
N VAL A 194 -26.35 5.39 1.33
CA VAL A 194 -25.05 5.88 1.81
C VAL A 194 -25.19 7.33 2.23
N VAL A 195 -24.75 7.66 3.45
CA VAL A 195 -24.72 9.02 3.99
C VAL A 195 -23.27 9.35 4.36
N SER A 196 -22.74 10.43 3.79
CA SER A 196 -21.38 10.90 4.04
C SER A 196 -21.35 12.25 4.73
N GLY A 197 -20.18 12.64 5.28
CA GLY A 197 -19.99 13.91 5.95
C GLY A 197 -19.61 13.80 7.43
N TYR A 198 -19.44 12.58 7.93
CA TYR A 198 -18.90 12.35 9.28
C TYR A 198 -17.40 12.64 9.31
N THR A 199 -16.88 13.06 10.45
CA THR A 199 -15.47 13.48 10.60
C THR A 199 -14.54 12.33 11.04
N GLY A 200 -14.97 11.08 10.84
CA GLY A 200 -14.18 9.90 11.18
C GLY A 200 -14.97 8.79 11.87
N ALA A 201 -14.29 7.72 12.26
CA ALA A 201 -14.91 6.50 12.78
C ALA A 201 -15.64 6.72 14.12
N ALA A 202 -15.14 7.54 15.04
CA ALA A 202 -15.76 7.73 16.35
C ALA A 202 -17.17 8.37 16.26
N PRO A 203 -17.39 9.46 15.49
CA PRO A 203 -18.74 9.98 15.24
C PRO A 203 -19.67 8.97 14.57
N LEU A 204 -19.16 8.13 13.66
CA LEU A 204 -19.95 7.08 13.01
C LEU A 204 -20.46 6.03 14.02
N PHE A 205 -19.60 5.56 14.92
CA PHE A 205 -20.02 4.63 15.97
C PHE A 205 -21.06 5.24 16.90
N LEU A 206 -20.92 6.52 17.24
CA LEU A 206 -21.91 7.23 18.06
C LEU A 206 -23.26 7.34 17.35
N ALA A 207 -23.25 7.67 16.05
CA ALA A 207 -24.46 7.72 15.22
C ALA A 207 -25.16 6.34 15.11
N MET A 208 -24.37 5.24 15.02
CA MET A 208 -24.92 3.87 15.08
C MET A 208 -25.61 3.59 16.42
N GLN A 209 -24.96 3.95 17.54
CA GLN A 209 -25.53 3.75 18.88
C GLN A 209 -26.83 4.53 19.09
N ARG A 210 -26.95 5.73 18.47
CA ARG A 210 -28.15 6.58 18.54
C ARG A 210 -29.23 6.18 17.53
N GLY A 211 -28.94 5.25 16.63
CA GLY A 211 -29.87 4.86 15.57
C GLY A 211 -30.04 5.90 14.47
N GLU A 212 -29.13 6.88 14.35
CA GLU A 212 -29.12 7.87 13.26
C GLU A 212 -28.73 7.22 11.93
N ILE A 213 -27.87 6.22 11.99
CA ILE A 213 -27.49 5.32 10.89
C ILE A 213 -27.56 3.87 11.37
N ASP A 214 -27.81 2.94 10.45
CA ASP A 214 -27.87 1.52 10.77
C ASP A 214 -26.48 0.89 10.93
N GLY A 215 -25.49 1.40 10.20
CA GLY A 215 -24.16 0.82 10.21
C GLY A 215 -23.12 1.62 9.45
N GLN A 216 -21.95 1.02 9.28
CA GLN A 216 -20.83 1.53 8.47
C GLN A 216 -20.00 0.39 7.88
N VAL A 217 -19.09 0.69 6.94
CA VAL A 217 -18.03 -0.23 6.53
C VAL A 217 -16.72 0.22 7.16
N VAL A 218 -16.06 -0.66 7.93
CA VAL A 218 -14.93 -0.28 8.78
C VAL A 218 -13.93 -1.43 8.96
N GLY A 219 -12.66 -1.12 9.18
CA GLY A 219 -11.62 -2.11 9.48
C GLY A 219 -11.81 -2.75 10.86
N LEU A 220 -11.64 -4.06 10.96
CA LEU A 220 -11.75 -4.83 12.20
C LEU A 220 -10.78 -4.31 13.27
N SER A 221 -9.53 -4.03 12.89
CA SER A 221 -8.53 -3.43 13.79
C SER A 221 -8.99 -2.10 14.38
N SER A 222 -9.66 -1.24 13.58
CA SER A 222 -10.20 0.04 14.05
C SER A 222 -11.33 -0.14 15.06
N VAL A 223 -12.17 -1.16 14.87
CA VAL A 223 -13.25 -1.48 15.83
C VAL A 223 -12.65 -1.96 17.14
N ARG A 224 -11.71 -2.90 17.08
CA ARG A 224 -11.06 -3.50 18.26
C ARG A 224 -10.29 -2.48 19.10
N THR A 225 -9.66 -1.51 18.47
CA THR A 225 -8.89 -0.47 19.17
C THR A 225 -9.75 0.70 19.62
N GLY A 226 -10.62 1.19 18.74
CA GLY A 226 -11.43 2.39 18.98
C GLY A 226 -12.73 2.13 19.76
N GLN A 227 -13.26 0.90 19.73
CA GLN A 227 -14.54 0.52 20.36
C GLN A 227 -14.40 -0.75 21.21
N ARG A 228 -13.30 -0.87 21.93
CA ARG A 228 -12.95 -2.08 22.69
C ARG A 228 -14.05 -2.57 23.63
N ALA A 229 -14.71 -1.67 24.35
CA ALA A 229 -15.78 -2.03 25.27
C ALA A 229 -16.95 -2.69 24.52
N LEU A 230 -17.50 -1.98 23.54
CA LEU A 230 -18.61 -2.48 22.71
C LEU A 230 -18.24 -3.76 21.93
N TRP A 231 -16.98 -3.88 21.51
CA TRP A 231 -16.48 -5.09 20.87
C TRP A 231 -16.55 -6.30 21.82
N ASN A 232 -16.02 -6.13 23.04
CA ASN A 232 -16.02 -7.19 24.05
C ASN A 232 -17.43 -7.57 24.52
N GLU A 233 -18.38 -6.63 24.47
CA GLU A 233 -19.81 -6.86 24.75
C GLU A 233 -20.57 -7.45 23.57
N HIS A 234 -19.91 -7.78 22.46
CA HIS A 234 -20.53 -8.28 21.22
C HIS A 234 -21.65 -7.35 20.69
N ALA A 235 -21.49 -6.04 20.88
CA ALA A 235 -22.49 -5.04 20.49
C ALA A 235 -22.60 -4.85 18.97
N PHE A 236 -21.75 -5.50 18.18
CA PHE A 236 -21.74 -5.38 16.71
C PHE A 236 -22.03 -6.72 16.03
N ARG A 237 -22.61 -6.64 14.83
CA ARG A 237 -22.80 -7.76 13.90
C ARG A 237 -22.17 -7.41 12.56
N ALA A 238 -21.30 -8.29 12.05
CA ALA A 238 -20.78 -8.20 10.69
C ALA A 238 -21.77 -8.85 9.71
N LEU A 239 -22.03 -8.17 8.59
CA LEU A 239 -22.94 -8.64 7.54
C LEU A 239 -22.21 -9.06 6.28
N ALA A 240 -21.08 -8.41 5.94
CA ALA A 240 -20.23 -8.75 4.80
C ALA A 240 -18.78 -8.39 5.08
N GLN A 241 -17.87 -9.02 4.35
CA GLN A 241 -16.42 -8.77 4.40
C GLN A 241 -15.94 -8.24 3.06
N PHE A 242 -15.07 -7.21 3.09
CA PHE A 242 -14.40 -6.60 1.95
C PHE A 242 -12.89 -6.64 2.13
N GLY A 243 -12.14 -6.33 1.08
CA GLY A 243 -10.68 -6.28 1.11
C GLY A 243 -10.01 -7.65 1.19
N ARG A 244 -10.78 -8.73 1.04
CA ARG A 244 -10.29 -10.12 1.12
C ARG A 244 -11.13 -11.09 0.31
N LYS A 245 -10.48 -12.09 -0.24
CA LYS A 245 -11.14 -13.13 -1.07
C LYS A 245 -11.70 -14.29 -0.27
N THR A 246 -11.09 -14.60 0.88
CA THR A 246 -11.48 -15.67 1.77
C THR A 246 -12.04 -15.11 3.06
N ARG A 247 -12.95 -15.79 3.70
CA ARG A 247 -13.54 -15.37 4.97
C ARG A 247 -12.48 -15.28 6.07
N HIS A 248 -12.56 -14.25 6.89
CA HIS A 248 -11.73 -14.13 8.09
C HIS A 248 -12.13 -15.24 9.09
N PRO A 249 -11.18 -15.89 9.77
CA PRO A 249 -11.50 -17.01 10.69
C PRO A 249 -12.54 -16.67 11.75
N GLU A 250 -12.53 -15.47 12.31
CA GLU A 250 -13.52 -15.02 13.30
C GLU A 250 -14.90 -14.74 12.70
N PHE A 251 -15.00 -14.60 11.39
CA PHE A 251 -16.24 -14.32 10.67
C PHE A 251 -16.53 -15.41 9.64
N ALA A 252 -16.30 -16.67 10.01
CA ALA A 252 -16.46 -17.81 9.10
C ALA A 252 -17.86 -17.91 8.49
N ASP A 253 -18.89 -17.42 9.18
CA ASP A 253 -20.27 -17.41 8.70
C ASP A 253 -20.67 -16.18 7.90
N VAL A 254 -19.78 -15.14 7.83
CA VAL A 254 -20.05 -13.89 7.14
C VAL A 254 -19.46 -13.94 5.73
N PRO A 255 -20.27 -13.75 4.66
CA PRO A 255 -19.77 -13.85 3.29
C PRO A 255 -18.81 -12.71 2.93
N THR A 256 -17.84 -13.00 2.07
CA THR A 256 -17.01 -11.98 1.42
C THR A 256 -17.80 -11.32 0.27
N ALA A 257 -17.39 -10.12 -0.14
CA ALA A 257 -17.96 -9.45 -1.32
C ALA A 257 -17.81 -10.31 -2.59
N TYR A 258 -16.74 -11.11 -2.68
CA TYR A 258 -16.50 -12.00 -3.83
C TYR A 258 -17.51 -13.14 -3.92
N GLU A 259 -17.98 -13.66 -2.80
CA GLU A 259 -19.02 -14.71 -2.75
C GLU A 259 -20.41 -14.15 -3.11
N LEU A 260 -20.59 -12.84 -2.99
CA LEU A 260 -21.86 -12.15 -3.27
C LEU A 260 -22.03 -11.74 -4.73
N VAL A 261 -20.99 -11.89 -5.55
CA VAL A 261 -20.99 -11.56 -6.99
C VAL A 261 -20.59 -12.75 -7.84
N SER A 262 -21.33 -13.01 -8.92
CA SER A 262 -20.99 -14.01 -9.95
C SER A 262 -20.53 -13.39 -11.27
N ASN A 263 -20.77 -12.08 -11.44
CA ASN A 263 -20.47 -11.36 -12.68
C ASN A 263 -18.96 -11.06 -12.75
N PRO A 264 -18.24 -11.47 -13.82
CA PRO A 264 -16.81 -11.23 -14.00
C PRO A 264 -16.41 -9.74 -13.92
N ALA A 265 -17.23 -8.83 -14.44
CA ALA A 265 -16.96 -7.39 -14.37
C ALA A 265 -17.05 -6.84 -12.93
N ALA A 266 -17.95 -7.37 -12.11
CA ALA A 266 -18.03 -7.03 -10.70
C ALA A 266 -16.83 -7.60 -9.91
N GLN A 267 -16.41 -8.83 -10.23
CA GLN A 267 -15.19 -9.40 -9.63
C GLN A 267 -13.94 -8.62 -10.04
N ALA A 268 -13.82 -8.19 -11.30
CA ALA A 268 -12.71 -7.35 -11.75
C ALA A 268 -12.68 -6.00 -11.01
N LEU A 269 -13.84 -5.39 -10.78
CA LEU A 269 -13.95 -4.14 -10.01
C LEU A 269 -13.53 -4.34 -8.54
N LEU A 270 -13.96 -5.44 -7.90
CA LEU A 270 -13.53 -5.78 -6.55
C LEU A 270 -12.01 -6.03 -6.48
N ASN A 271 -11.45 -6.78 -7.43
CA ASN A 271 -10.00 -7.01 -7.50
C ASN A 271 -9.23 -5.70 -7.63
N PHE A 272 -9.75 -4.75 -8.41
CA PHE A 272 -9.15 -3.43 -8.56
C PHE A 272 -9.24 -2.61 -7.27
N ALA A 273 -10.42 -2.54 -6.67
CA ALA A 273 -10.66 -1.82 -5.42
C ALA A 273 -9.80 -2.37 -4.25
N ASP A 274 -9.66 -3.69 -4.17
CA ASP A 274 -9.01 -4.38 -3.05
C ASP A 274 -7.48 -4.36 -3.12
N LEU A 275 -6.86 -3.89 -4.22
CA LEU A 275 -5.41 -3.73 -4.31
C LEU A 275 -4.84 -2.99 -3.10
N GLN A 276 -5.48 -1.89 -2.69
CA GLN A 276 -5.04 -1.08 -1.56
C GLN A 276 -4.97 -1.84 -0.22
N PHE A 277 -5.79 -2.87 -0.04
CA PHE A 277 -5.73 -3.73 1.16
C PHE A 277 -4.65 -4.78 1.02
N PHE A 278 -4.52 -5.40 -0.16
CA PHE A 278 -3.50 -6.40 -0.41
C PHE A 278 -2.06 -5.84 -0.26
N ILE A 279 -1.86 -4.56 -0.53
CA ILE A 279 -0.59 -3.85 -0.29
C ILE A 279 -0.75 -2.81 0.83
N SER A 280 -1.30 -3.19 1.97
CA SER A 280 -1.81 -2.26 2.98
C SER A 280 -0.76 -1.32 3.60
N LEU A 281 0.46 -1.80 3.83
CA LEU A 281 1.57 -1.02 4.39
C LEU A 281 2.82 -1.14 3.51
N PRO A 282 2.83 -0.54 2.29
CA PRO A 282 3.89 -0.76 1.30
C PRO A 282 5.11 0.12 1.53
N PHE A 283 6.29 -0.46 1.20
CA PHE A 283 7.59 0.22 1.20
C PHE A 283 8.25 0.11 -0.17
N ALA A 284 8.81 1.21 -0.65
CA ALA A 284 9.47 1.28 -1.94
C ALA A 284 10.71 2.18 -1.90
N GLY A 285 11.62 1.93 -2.83
CA GLY A 285 12.68 2.84 -3.20
C GLY A 285 12.41 3.49 -4.55
N PRO A 286 13.26 4.44 -4.97
CA PRO A 286 13.12 5.13 -6.25
C PRO A 286 13.33 4.19 -7.45
N PRO A 287 12.88 4.59 -8.67
CA PRO A 287 12.95 3.75 -9.87
C PRO A 287 14.35 3.33 -10.28
N GLY A 288 15.32 4.24 -10.17
CA GLY A 288 16.71 4.07 -10.63
C GLY A 288 17.65 3.45 -9.60
N MET A 289 17.13 2.85 -8.54
CA MET A 289 17.97 2.22 -7.51
C MET A 289 18.85 1.10 -8.12
N PRO A 290 20.17 1.07 -7.84
CA PRO A 290 21.05 -0.03 -8.27
C PRO A 290 20.50 -1.39 -7.84
N ALA A 291 20.56 -2.37 -8.77
CA ALA A 291 19.90 -3.66 -8.59
C ALA A 291 20.40 -4.44 -7.36
N ASP A 292 21.69 -4.34 -7.04
CA ASP A 292 22.32 -4.97 -5.88
C ASP A 292 21.78 -4.38 -4.56
N ARG A 293 21.60 -3.05 -4.50
CA ARG A 293 21.04 -2.36 -3.34
C ARG A 293 19.56 -2.65 -3.18
N ALA A 294 18.80 -2.64 -4.28
CA ALA A 294 17.39 -3.03 -4.27
C ALA A 294 17.20 -4.47 -3.77
N ALA A 295 18.03 -5.41 -4.24
CA ALA A 295 17.99 -6.80 -3.79
C ALA A 295 18.34 -6.93 -2.30
N ALA A 296 19.37 -6.22 -1.83
CA ALA A 296 19.77 -6.24 -0.43
C ALA A 296 18.67 -5.68 0.49
N LEU A 297 18.02 -4.58 0.11
CA LEU A 297 16.90 -3.97 0.87
C LEU A 297 15.69 -4.90 0.90
N ARG A 298 15.33 -5.56 -0.22
CA ARG A 298 14.23 -6.56 -0.26
C ARG A 298 14.51 -7.73 0.67
N THR A 299 15.72 -8.28 0.59
CA THR A 299 16.16 -9.40 1.46
C THR A 299 16.11 -8.99 2.92
N ALA A 300 16.63 -7.79 3.26
CA ALA A 300 16.63 -7.27 4.61
C ALA A 300 15.19 -7.05 5.14
N PHE A 301 14.30 -6.49 4.30
CA PHE A 301 12.90 -6.26 4.67
C PHE A 301 12.19 -7.58 5.02
N MET A 302 12.32 -8.60 4.18
CA MET A 302 11.68 -9.90 4.45
C MET A 302 12.35 -10.67 5.60
N ALA A 303 13.67 -10.53 5.82
CA ALA A 303 14.34 -11.09 6.97
C ALA A 303 13.85 -10.46 8.28
N MET A 304 13.70 -9.14 8.31
CA MET A 304 13.11 -8.40 9.44
C MET A 304 11.68 -8.90 9.73
N CYS A 305 10.84 -9.06 8.70
CA CYS A 305 9.45 -9.50 8.86
C CYS A 305 9.31 -10.95 9.38
N LYS A 306 10.35 -11.77 9.24
CA LYS A 306 10.38 -13.18 9.71
C LYS A 306 10.93 -13.33 11.13
N ASP A 307 11.53 -12.29 11.70
CA ASP A 307 12.08 -12.34 13.07
C ASP A 307 10.92 -12.33 14.08
N SER A 308 10.84 -13.36 14.91
CA SER A 308 9.78 -13.53 15.90
C SER A 308 9.71 -12.40 16.93
N ALA A 309 10.86 -11.81 17.31
CA ALA A 309 10.91 -10.68 18.22
C ALA A 309 10.32 -9.42 17.56
N VAL A 310 10.57 -9.23 16.27
CA VAL A 310 9.98 -8.12 15.49
C VAL A 310 8.47 -8.31 15.33
N VAL A 311 8.02 -9.53 15.01
CA VAL A 311 6.58 -9.85 14.93
C VAL A 311 5.88 -9.56 16.24
N ALA A 312 6.40 -10.05 17.36
CA ALA A 312 5.82 -9.79 18.68
C ALA A 312 5.81 -8.29 19.07
N ALA A 313 6.80 -7.52 18.59
CA ALA A 313 6.82 -6.09 18.81
C ALA A 313 5.77 -5.35 17.96
N ALA A 314 5.50 -5.82 16.73
CA ALA A 314 4.46 -5.28 15.86
C ALA A 314 3.06 -5.51 16.43
N GLU A 315 2.79 -6.70 16.94
CA GLU A 315 1.51 -7.05 17.60
C GLU A 315 1.18 -6.12 18.75
N LYS A 316 2.18 -5.77 19.58
CA LYS A 316 2.02 -4.80 20.69
C LYS A 316 1.60 -3.40 20.22
N LEU A 317 1.95 -3.03 19.00
CA LEU A 317 1.61 -1.76 18.36
C LEU A 317 0.34 -1.84 17.53
N GLY A 318 -0.29 -3.02 17.43
CA GLY A 318 -1.46 -3.25 16.58
C GLY A 318 -1.15 -3.21 15.08
N ILE A 319 0.12 -3.45 14.69
CA ILE A 319 0.51 -3.54 13.29
C ILE A 319 0.23 -4.96 12.79
N ASP A 320 -0.60 -5.06 11.74
CA ASP A 320 -0.81 -6.35 11.06
C ASP A 320 0.49 -6.81 10.38
N MET A 321 1.04 -7.93 10.86
CA MET A 321 2.21 -8.58 10.28
C MET A 321 1.77 -9.77 9.42
N SER A 322 1.30 -9.46 8.22
CA SER A 322 1.05 -10.42 7.13
C SER A 322 1.87 -10.02 5.89
N PRO A 323 3.23 -10.10 6.00
CA PRO A 323 4.12 -9.49 5.01
C PRO A 323 4.08 -10.19 3.67
N ILE A 324 4.23 -9.38 2.61
CA ILE A 324 4.49 -9.82 1.24
C ILE A 324 5.73 -9.13 0.70
N ASP A 325 6.48 -9.84 -0.15
CA ASP A 325 7.71 -9.34 -0.74
C ASP A 325 7.47 -8.33 -1.88
N GLY A 326 8.55 -7.66 -2.31
CA GLY A 326 8.49 -6.64 -3.34
C GLY A 326 8.07 -7.15 -4.72
N ALA A 327 8.37 -8.40 -5.06
CA ALA A 327 7.92 -9.02 -6.31
C ALA A 327 6.40 -9.22 -6.29
N THR A 328 5.86 -9.75 -5.21
CA THR A 328 4.42 -9.92 -4.99
C THR A 328 3.67 -8.59 -5.03
N VAL A 329 4.24 -7.52 -4.44
CA VAL A 329 3.67 -6.15 -4.52
C VAL A 329 3.66 -5.67 -5.97
N HIS A 330 4.78 -5.79 -6.68
CA HIS A 330 4.89 -5.40 -8.09
C HIS A 330 3.88 -6.13 -8.96
N ASP A 331 3.76 -7.45 -8.81
CA ASP A 331 2.83 -8.29 -9.58
C ASP A 331 1.37 -7.92 -9.33
N ALA A 332 1.03 -7.59 -8.08
CA ALA A 332 -0.31 -7.12 -7.74
C ALA A 332 -0.65 -5.79 -8.43
N ILE A 333 0.31 -4.86 -8.44
CA ILE A 333 0.17 -3.57 -9.14
C ILE A 333 0.09 -3.78 -10.65
N ALA A 334 0.90 -4.67 -11.22
CA ALA A 334 0.87 -4.99 -12.65
C ALA A 334 -0.48 -5.59 -13.08
N LYS A 335 -1.03 -6.51 -12.28
CA LYS A 335 -2.38 -7.06 -12.50
C LYS A 335 -3.45 -5.97 -12.44
N ALA A 336 -3.35 -5.04 -11.49
CA ALA A 336 -4.29 -3.92 -11.40
C ALA A 336 -4.14 -2.95 -12.59
N ALA A 337 -2.92 -2.70 -13.06
CA ALA A 337 -2.67 -1.86 -14.24
C ALA A 337 -3.20 -2.50 -15.54
N ALA A 338 -3.29 -3.83 -15.60
CA ALA A 338 -3.89 -4.57 -16.70
C ALA A 338 -5.43 -4.65 -16.64
N THR A 339 -6.07 -4.04 -15.64
CA THR A 339 -7.53 -4.00 -15.53
C THR A 339 -8.14 -3.28 -16.74
N PRO A 340 -9.20 -3.81 -17.38
CA PRO A 340 -9.86 -3.16 -18.48
C PRO A 340 -10.27 -1.72 -18.17
N ARG A 341 -10.08 -0.81 -19.14
CA ARG A 341 -10.35 0.62 -18.95
C ARG A 341 -11.78 0.93 -18.53
N GLU A 342 -12.75 0.17 -19.03
CA GLU A 342 -14.15 0.29 -18.66
C GLU A 342 -14.40 -0.04 -17.17
N VAL A 343 -13.64 -0.99 -16.60
CA VAL A 343 -13.72 -1.32 -15.16
C VAL A 343 -13.14 -0.19 -14.33
N ILE A 344 -11.99 0.35 -14.75
CA ILE A 344 -11.35 1.51 -14.09
C ILE A 344 -12.28 2.72 -14.16
N ALA A 345 -12.85 3.02 -15.35
CA ALA A 345 -13.79 4.13 -15.51
C ALA A 345 -15.03 3.97 -14.62
N ARG A 346 -15.57 2.74 -14.54
CA ARG A 346 -16.69 2.43 -13.64
C ARG A 346 -16.32 2.63 -12.18
N TYR A 347 -15.12 2.19 -11.76
CA TYR A 347 -14.62 2.42 -10.42
C TYR A 347 -14.48 3.92 -10.14
N ASN A 348 -13.87 4.69 -11.05
CA ASN A 348 -13.71 6.15 -10.93
C ASN A 348 -15.06 6.86 -10.79
N ALA A 349 -16.08 6.42 -11.53
CA ALA A 349 -17.43 6.95 -11.42
C ALA A 349 -18.06 6.65 -10.03
N LEU A 350 -17.80 5.47 -9.47
CA LEU A 350 -18.28 5.07 -8.14
C LEU A 350 -17.63 5.89 -7.01
N VAL A 351 -16.33 6.17 -7.13
CA VAL A 351 -15.58 6.90 -6.08
C VAL A 351 -15.55 8.41 -6.28
N GLY A 352 -16.18 8.91 -7.35
CA GLY A 352 -16.30 10.35 -7.61
C GLY A 352 -15.02 11.03 -8.15
N THR A 353 -14.01 10.28 -8.56
CA THR A 353 -12.74 10.82 -9.11
C THR A 353 -12.82 11.19 -10.60
N GLY A 354 -13.96 11.01 -11.23
CA GLY A 354 -14.19 11.34 -12.67
C GLY A 354 -14.88 12.67 -12.95
N ARG A 355 -14.98 13.56 -11.99
CA ARG A 355 -15.61 14.89 -12.16
C ARG A 355 -14.58 15.99 -11.88
N HIS A 356 -13.80 16.30 -12.89
CA HIS A 356 -13.16 17.60 -13.03
C HIS A 356 -13.23 18.02 -14.49
#